data_6e91b608c3e735b30b0da789cf32844a
#
_entry.id   6e91b608c3e735b30b0da789cf32844a
#
_cell.length_a   1.000
_cell.length_b   1.000
_cell.length_c   1.000
_cell.angle_alpha   90.00
_cell.angle_beta   90.00
_cell.angle_gamma   90.00
#
_symmetry.space_group_name_H-M   'P 1'
#
loop_
_entity.id
_entity.type
_entity.pdbx_description
1 polymer ?
#
loop_
_entity_poly.entity_id
_entity_poly.type
_entity_poly.pdbx_seq_one_letter_code
_entity_poly.pdbx_strand_id
1 'polypeptide(L)'
;RVAAGEPILAEQNIEDYQEMPAGSFHPHADYFLRVQGQSMVDVGIMDGDLLAVHQQPTAENQQIVVARVDGEVTVKRLKRTRSKHEIHLLPENRDYSPILVDLRAQDFAIEGLAVGVVRVTI
;
A
#
# COMPACT_ATOMS: atom_id res chain seq x y z
N ARG A 1 -7.10 -14.00 2.85
CA ARG A 1 -6.15 -13.04 3.30
C ARG A 1 -5.20 -12.63 2.20
N VAL A 2 -5.07 -11.35 2.02
CA VAL A 2 -4.20 -10.85 0.99
C VAL A 2 -2.75 -10.99 1.45
N ALA A 3 -1.96 -11.53 0.54
CA ALA A 3 -0.61 -11.91 0.88
C ALA A 3 0.19 -10.77 1.48
N ALA A 4 1.05 -11.13 2.29
CA ALA A 4 2.31 -10.54 2.62
C ALA A 4 2.38 -9.04 2.84
N GLY A 5 1.52 -8.31 2.66
CA GLY A 5 1.54 -6.94 3.07
C GLY A 5 0.34 -6.73 3.94
N GLU A 6 0.49 -6.88 5.22
CA GLU A 6 -0.57 -6.60 6.17
C GLU A 6 -0.26 -5.33 6.91
N PRO A 7 -0.54 -4.19 6.31
CA PRO A 7 -0.25 -2.94 6.98
C PRO A 7 -1.19 -2.74 8.17
N ILE A 8 -0.65 -2.17 9.22
CA ILE A 8 -1.39 -1.79 10.41
C ILE A 8 -1.40 -0.27 10.45
N LEU A 9 -2.58 0.31 10.66
CA LEU A 9 -2.69 1.75 10.75
C LEU A 9 -1.80 2.28 11.88
N ALA A 10 -1.01 3.30 11.57
CA ALA A 10 -0.06 3.83 12.53
C ALA A 10 -0.73 4.40 13.77
N GLU A 11 -1.93 4.94 13.64
CA GLU A 11 -2.63 5.48 14.80
C GLU A 11 -3.05 4.41 15.79
N GLN A 12 -2.99 3.14 15.41
CA GLN A 12 -3.23 2.02 16.32
C GLN A 12 -1.96 1.62 17.06
N ASN A 13 -0.83 2.19 16.66
CA ASN A 13 0.47 1.93 17.26
C ASN A 13 1.12 3.28 17.54
N ILE A 14 0.51 4.03 18.45
CA ILE A 14 0.86 5.43 18.63
C ILE A 14 2.31 5.64 19.09
N GLU A 15 2.88 4.65 19.75
CA GLU A 15 4.28 4.71 20.17
C GLU A 15 5.24 4.69 18.98
N ASP A 16 4.75 4.30 17.80
CA ASP A 16 5.56 4.29 16.58
C ASP A 16 5.49 5.61 15.81
N TYR A 17 4.63 6.51 16.27
CA TYR A 17 4.47 7.79 15.59
C TYR A 17 5.72 8.63 15.70
N GLN A 18 6.07 9.25 14.60
CA GLN A 18 7.16 10.21 14.54
C GLN A 18 6.63 11.46 13.86
N GLU A 19 6.95 12.62 14.43
CA GLU A 19 6.61 13.87 13.79
C GLU A 19 7.55 14.09 12.60
N MET A 20 6.96 14.40 11.47
CA MET A 20 7.72 14.71 10.25
C MET A 20 7.45 16.15 9.87
N PRO A 21 8.49 16.87 9.42
CA PRO A 21 8.28 18.24 8.95
C PRO A 21 7.24 18.29 7.83
N ALA A 22 6.49 19.38 7.81
CA ALA A 22 5.56 19.63 6.71
C ALA A 22 6.35 19.62 5.41
N GLY A 23 5.82 18.96 4.39
CA GLY A 23 6.47 18.89 3.09
C GLY A 23 7.50 17.78 2.95
N SER A 24 7.63 16.90 3.94
CA SER A 24 8.52 15.74 3.83
C SER A 24 8.09 14.79 2.72
N PHE A 25 6.81 14.79 2.39
CA PHE A 25 6.26 13.92 1.35
C PHE A 25 5.44 14.73 0.36
N HIS A 26 5.47 14.30 -0.89
CA HIS A 26 4.71 14.93 -1.98
C HIS A 26 4.04 13.86 -2.84
N PRO A 27 2.71 13.81 -2.85
CA PRO A 27 1.77 14.56 -2.00
C PRO A 27 2.01 14.28 -0.51
N HIS A 28 1.43 15.11 0.34
CA HIS A 28 1.63 14.99 1.78
C HIS A 28 1.09 13.65 2.31
N ALA A 29 1.66 13.19 3.41
CA ALA A 29 1.18 12.00 4.09
C ALA A 29 0.04 12.37 5.03
N ASP A 30 -1.04 11.60 4.96
CA ASP A 30 -2.18 11.78 5.87
C ASP A 30 -2.08 10.83 7.05
N TYR A 31 -1.44 9.68 6.86
CA TYR A 31 -1.21 8.72 7.94
C TYR A 31 -0.10 7.76 7.54
N PHE A 32 0.29 6.91 8.48
CA PHE A 32 1.32 5.90 8.26
C PHE A 32 0.76 4.52 8.54
N LEU A 33 1.21 3.54 7.77
CA LEU A 33 0.87 2.14 7.95
C LEU A 33 2.13 1.36 8.27
N ARG A 34 2.04 0.43 9.22
CA ARG A 34 3.13 -0.51 9.47
C ARG A 34 3.04 -1.63 8.45
N VAL A 35 4.10 -1.82 7.69
CA VAL A 35 4.17 -2.85 6.66
C VAL A 35 4.56 -4.18 7.27
N GLN A 36 3.83 -5.23 6.92
CA GLN A 36 4.18 -6.60 7.29
C GLN A 36 4.38 -7.41 6.03
N GLY A 37 5.44 -8.21 6.02
CA GLY A 37 5.73 -9.10 4.91
C GLY A 37 6.68 -8.49 3.90
N GLN A 38 6.93 -9.27 2.85
CA GLN A 38 8.04 -9.04 1.93
C GLN A 38 7.58 -8.76 0.50
N SER A 39 6.30 -8.55 0.27
CA SER A 39 5.78 -8.52 -1.10
C SER A 39 6.22 -7.32 -1.93
N MET A 40 6.80 -6.29 -1.30
CA MET A 40 7.17 -5.05 -1.99
C MET A 40 8.66 -4.70 -1.80
N VAL A 41 9.49 -5.69 -1.49
CA VAL A 41 10.90 -5.44 -1.16
C VAL A 41 11.70 -4.88 -2.33
N ASP A 42 11.34 -5.24 -3.56
CA ASP A 42 12.12 -4.80 -4.73
C ASP A 42 12.01 -3.30 -4.99
N VAL A 43 11.05 -2.64 -4.40
CA VAL A 43 10.93 -1.18 -4.46
C VAL A 43 11.29 -0.52 -3.12
N GLY A 44 11.93 -1.27 -2.23
CA GLY A 44 12.44 -0.72 -0.98
C GLY A 44 11.43 -0.58 0.14
N ILE A 45 10.26 -1.19 0.02
CA ILE A 45 9.27 -1.22 1.08
C ILE A 45 9.46 -2.52 1.84
N MET A 46 10.00 -2.43 3.05
CA MET A 46 10.42 -3.59 3.82
C MET A 46 9.48 -3.88 4.96
N ASP A 47 9.51 -5.14 5.41
CA ASP A 47 8.79 -5.53 6.61
C ASP A 47 9.20 -4.62 7.78
N GLY A 48 8.21 -4.13 8.50
CA GLY A 48 8.45 -3.25 9.64
C GLY A 48 8.51 -1.76 9.31
N ASP A 49 8.56 -1.39 8.05
CA ASP A 49 8.54 0.01 7.66
C ASP A 49 7.23 0.69 8.03
N LEU A 50 7.30 2.00 8.23
CA LEU A 50 6.12 2.84 8.26
C LEU A 50 5.94 3.42 6.86
N LEU A 51 4.86 3.04 6.20
CA LEU A 51 4.54 3.54 4.87
C LEU A 51 3.76 4.84 5.01
N ALA A 52 4.27 5.90 4.41
CA ALA A 52 3.57 7.17 4.37
C ALA A 52 2.48 7.09 3.30
N VAL A 53 1.26 7.43 3.66
CA VAL A 53 0.10 7.29 2.79
C VAL A 53 -0.60 8.62 2.62
N HIS A 54 -0.80 9.01 1.37
CA HIS A 54 -1.65 10.13 0.99
C HIS A 54 -3.04 9.58 0.71
N GLN A 55 -4.02 9.99 1.48
CA GLN A 55 -5.39 9.49 1.35
C GLN A 55 -6.03 10.01 0.08
N GLN A 56 -6.44 9.10 -0.78
CA GLN A 56 -7.00 9.43 -2.08
C GLN A 56 -7.73 8.22 -2.62
N PRO A 57 -8.99 8.37 -3.09
CA PRO A 57 -9.78 7.21 -3.56
C PRO A 57 -9.46 6.77 -4.99
N THR A 58 -8.61 7.50 -5.69
CA THR A 58 -8.25 7.18 -7.07
C THR A 58 -6.75 7.05 -7.21
N ALA A 59 -6.32 6.35 -8.24
CA ALA A 59 -4.90 6.19 -8.55
C ALA A 59 -4.74 5.97 -10.04
N GLU A 60 -3.58 6.37 -10.54
CA GLU A 60 -3.21 6.12 -11.91
C GLU A 60 -2.54 4.76 -12.05
N ASN A 61 -2.56 4.24 -13.27
CA ASN A 61 -1.92 2.98 -13.58
C ASN A 61 -0.44 3.03 -13.17
N GLN A 62 0.04 1.95 -12.59
CA GLN A 62 1.42 1.76 -12.14
C GLN A 62 1.81 2.48 -10.85
N GLN A 63 0.90 3.17 -10.21
CA GLN A 63 1.19 3.73 -8.90
C GLN A 63 1.13 2.65 -7.82
N ILE A 64 1.92 2.84 -6.77
CA ILE A 64 1.87 1.96 -5.60
C ILE A 64 0.77 2.49 -4.69
N VAL A 65 -0.19 1.64 -4.41
CA VAL A 65 -1.41 2.01 -3.69
C VAL A 65 -1.57 1.19 -2.43
N VAL A 66 -2.32 1.76 -1.50
CA VAL A 66 -2.92 1.03 -0.40
C VAL A 66 -4.33 0.72 -0.85
N ALA A 67 -4.64 -0.56 -0.95
CA ALA A 67 -5.93 -1.01 -1.48
C ALA A 67 -6.62 -1.93 -0.48
N ARG A 68 -7.94 -1.88 -0.51
CA ARG A 68 -8.78 -2.78 0.28
C ARG A 68 -9.50 -3.72 -0.67
N VAL A 69 -9.31 -5.01 -0.45
CA VAL A 69 -9.94 -6.06 -1.27
C VAL A 69 -10.68 -6.99 -0.32
N ASP A 70 -11.99 -7.05 -0.46
CA ASP A 70 -12.86 -7.87 0.39
C ASP A 70 -12.56 -7.68 1.88
N GLY A 71 -12.35 -6.42 2.26
CA GLY A 71 -12.11 -6.05 3.65
C GLY A 71 -10.65 -6.13 4.11
N GLU A 72 -9.76 -6.68 3.31
CA GLU A 72 -8.35 -6.78 3.67
C GLU A 72 -7.53 -5.71 2.97
N VAL A 73 -6.57 -5.14 3.69
CA VAL A 73 -5.74 -4.03 3.20
C VAL A 73 -4.37 -4.57 2.77
N THR A 74 -3.92 -4.12 1.62
CA THR A 74 -2.60 -4.49 1.10
C THR A 74 -1.95 -3.31 0.39
N VAL A 75 -0.64 -3.40 0.21
CA VAL A 75 0.16 -2.42 -0.52
C VAL A 75 0.70 -3.13 -1.77
N LYS A 76 0.35 -2.63 -2.93
CA LYS A 76 0.73 -3.26 -4.20
C LYS A 76 0.81 -2.19 -5.30
N ARG A 77 1.39 -2.57 -6.42
CA ARG A 77 1.39 -1.71 -7.61
C ARG A 77 0.09 -1.96 -8.38
N LEU A 78 -0.63 -0.89 -8.66
CA LEU A 78 -1.87 -0.98 -9.42
C LEU A 78 -1.56 -1.19 -10.88
N LYS A 79 -2.19 -2.19 -11.49
CA LYS A 79 -2.13 -2.39 -12.94
C LYS A 79 -3.55 -2.50 -13.49
N ARG A 80 -3.89 -1.56 -14.35
CA ARG A 80 -5.15 -1.62 -15.08
C ARG A 80 -4.99 -2.54 -16.27
N THR A 81 -6.07 -3.24 -16.62
CA THR A 81 -6.09 -4.16 -17.75
C THR A 81 -6.95 -3.58 -18.85
N ARG A 82 -7.08 -4.30 -19.96
CA ARG A 82 -7.97 -3.90 -21.03
C ARG A 82 -9.43 -3.99 -20.61
N SER A 83 -9.72 -4.86 -19.66
CA SER A 83 -11.07 -4.99 -19.12
C SER A 83 -11.32 -3.90 -18.09
N LYS A 84 -12.43 -3.20 -18.20
CA LYS A 84 -12.85 -2.23 -17.19
C LYS A 84 -13.36 -2.91 -15.92
N HIS A 85 -13.48 -4.24 -15.91
CA HIS A 85 -13.98 -5.02 -14.79
C HIS A 85 -12.87 -5.71 -14.01
N GLU A 86 -11.62 -5.61 -14.47
CA GLU A 86 -10.52 -6.32 -13.84
C GLU A 86 -9.34 -5.41 -13.66
N ILE A 87 -8.75 -5.49 -12.47
CA ILE A 87 -7.45 -4.86 -12.20
C ILE A 87 -6.54 -5.90 -11.57
N HIS A 88 -5.24 -5.65 -11.68
CA HIS A 88 -4.24 -6.47 -11.02
C HIS A 88 -3.53 -5.65 -9.97
N LEU A 89 -3.23 -6.26 -8.85
CA LEU A 89 -2.42 -5.69 -7.79
C LEU A 89 -1.11 -6.47 -7.79
N LEU A 90 -0.05 -5.81 -8.25
CA LEU A 90 1.22 -6.47 -8.50
C LEU A 90 2.14 -6.35 -7.30
N PRO A 91 2.72 -7.47 -6.84
CA PRO A 91 3.80 -7.40 -5.87
C PRO A 91 5.07 -6.90 -6.55
N GLU A 92 6.03 -6.47 -5.75
CA GLU A 92 7.38 -6.15 -6.21
C GLU A 92 8.34 -7.13 -5.54
N ASN A 93 8.09 -8.40 -5.80
CA ASN A 93 8.89 -9.53 -5.33
C ASN A 93 8.47 -10.75 -6.15
N ARG A 94 9.44 -11.36 -6.83
CA ARG A 94 9.18 -12.49 -7.73
C ARG A 94 8.61 -13.72 -7.02
N ASP A 95 8.75 -13.79 -5.70
CA ASP A 95 8.25 -14.93 -4.94
C ASP A 95 6.75 -14.83 -4.63
N TYR A 96 6.13 -13.71 -5.01
CA TYR A 96 4.72 -13.46 -4.76
C TYR A 96 3.97 -13.35 -6.08
N SER A 97 2.70 -13.75 -6.06
CA SER A 97 1.85 -13.70 -7.25
C SER A 97 0.98 -12.46 -7.26
N PRO A 98 0.64 -11.95 -8.45
CA PRO A 98 -0.33 -10.86 -8.56
C PRO A 98 -1.68 -11.26 -7.99
N ILE A 99 -2.38 -10.28 -7.44
CA ILE A 99 -3.76 -10.43 -6.98
C ILE A 99 -4.65 -9.95 -8.12
N LEU A 100 -5.49 -10.84 -8.64
CA LEU A 100 -6.42 -10.52 -9.72
C LEU A 100 -7.75 -10.15 -9.09
N VAL A 101 -8.22 -8.93 -9.34
CA VAL A 101 -9.45 -8.42 -8.73
C VAL A 101 -10.53 -8.31 -9.81
N ASP A 102 -11.66 -8.99 -9.59
CA ASP A 102 -12.85 -8.84 -10.42
C ASP A 102 -13.74 -7.80 -9.74
N LEU A 103 -13.80 -6.61 -10.35
CA LEU A 103 -14.53 -5.49 -9.78
C LEU A 103 -16.04 -5.70 -9.72
N ARG A 104 -16.54 -6.70 -10.44
CA ARG A 104 -17.98 -7.04 -10.40
C ARG A 104 -18.32 -7.99 -9.26
N ALA A 105 -17.33 -8.72 -8.74
CA ALA A 105 -17.56 -9.77 -7.76
C ALA A 105 -16.96 -9.48 -6.40
N GLN A 106 -16.02 -8.54 -6.33
CA GLN A 106 -15.28 -8.27 -5.10
C GLN A 106 -15.44 -6.82 -4.69
N ASP A 107 -15.44 -6.59 -3.38
CA ASP A 107 -15.33 -5.24 -2.85
C ASP A 107 -13.91 -4.77 -3.05
N PHE A 108 -13.76 -3.62 -3.66
CA PHE A 108 -12.45 -3.04 -3.92
C PHE A 108 -12.50 -1.54 -3.71
N ALA A 109 -11.51 -1.01 -3.04
CA ALA A 109 -11.35 0.42 -2.91
C ALA A 109 -9.86 0.76 -2.82
N ILE A 110 -9.49 1.90 -3.38
CA ILE A 110 -8.18 2.47 -3.17
C ILE A 110 -8.30 3.37 -1.95
N GLU A 111 -7.45 3.12 -0.95
CA GLU A 111 -7.41 3.93 0.26
C GLU A 111 -6.47 5.12 0.11
N GLY A 112 -5.38 4.94 -0.62
CA GLY A 112 -4.43 6.02 -0.82
C GLY A 112 -3.23 5.60 -1.64
N LEU A 113 -2.32 6.55 -1.79
CA LEU A 113 -1.05 6.37 -2.51
C LEU A 113 0.09 6.23 -1.52
N ALA A 114 1.02 5.33 -1.81
CA ALA A 114 2.27 5.26 -1.07
C ALA A 114 3.15 6.43 -1.51
N VAL A 115 3.54 7.28 -0.59
CA VAL A 115 4.32 8.47 -0.92
C VAL A 115 5.71 8.46 -0.28
N GLY A 116 6.02 7.46 0.53
CA GLY A 116 7.34 7.31 1.11
C GLY A 116 7.35 6.28 2.22
N VAL A 117 8.53 6.01 2.74
CA VAL A 117 8.68 5.12 3.90
C VAL A 117 9.53 5.80 4.96
N VAL A 118 9.25 5.46 6.21
CA VAL A 118 10.08 5.88 7.34
C VAL A 118 10.60 4.61 8.00
N ARG A 119 11.90 4.58 8.17
CA ARG A 119 12.57 3.44 8.80
C ARG A 119 13.62 3.96 9.76
N VAL A 120 13.58 3.44 10.97
CA VAL A 120 14.60 3.74 11.95
C VAL A 120 15.53 2.52 12.04
N THR A 121 16.79 2.73 11.75
CA THR A 121 17.81 1.70 11.86
C THR A 121 18.85 2.15 12.85
N ILE A 122 19.32 1.22 13.63
CA ILE A 122 20.33 1.50 14.66
C ILE A 122 21.64 0.85 14.28
#